data_2692441ed6f525b5d97f6dd0f7c35b19
#
_entry.id   2692441ed6f525b5d97f6dd0f7c35b19
#
_cell.length_a   1.000
_cell.length_b   1.000
_cell.length_c   1.000
_cell.angle_alpha   90.00
_cell.angle_beta   90.00
_cell.angle_gamma   90.00
#
_symmetry.space_group_name_H-M   'P 1'
#
loop_
_entity.id
_entity.type
_entity.pdbx_description
1 polymer ?
#
loop_
_entity_poly.entity_id
_entity_poly.type
_entity_poly.pdbx_seq_one_letter_code
_entity_poly.pdbx_strand_id
1 'polypeptide(L)'
;MTIEHWRTEIDEIDRELLRLLNRRARLAMKVGALKQNAGLPCCDTERERDVLTRLQQANGGPLDSRAIGKLFRRVIRESRNLEERMITEREQSTDSEARRATLVAAGSVNSSEVVW
;
A
#
# COMPACT_ATOMS: atom_id res chain seq x y z
N MET A 1 -22.03 29.86 -11.43
CA MET A 1 -21.45 28.77 -10.64
C MET A 1 -22.45 28.29 -9.62
N THR A 2 -22.72 27.03 -9.62
CA THR A 2 -23.71 26.40 -8.76
C THR A 2 -23.04 25.40 -7.84
N ILE A 3 -23.76 24.97 -6.81
CA ILE A 3 -23.32 23.88 -5.93
C ILE A 3 -23.00 22.63 -6.75
N GLU A 4 -23.80 22.33 -7.76
CA GLU A 4 -23.58 21.15 -8.62
C GLU A 4 -22.27 21.24 -9.39
N HIS A 5 -21.88 22.42 -9.83
CA HIS A 5 -20.60 22.63 -10.49
C HIS A 5 -19.43 22.29 -9.53
N TRP A 6 -19.50 22.78 -8.31
CA TRP A 6 -18.47 22.50 -7.30
C TRP A 6 -18.42 21.01 -6.92
N ARG A 7 -19.58 20.36 -6.82
CA ARG A 7 -19.65 18.93 -6.53
C ARG A 7 -19.04 18.10 -7.67
N THR A 8 -19.26 18.51 -8.90
CA THR A 8 -18.65 17.85 -10.06
C THR A 8 -17.14 17.96 -10.01
N GLU A 9 -16.60 19.11 -9.67
CA GLU A 9 -15.17 19.28 -9.49
C GLU A 9 -14.61 18.41 -8.34
N ILE A 10 -15.32 18.35 -7.22
CA ILE A 10 -14.95 17.48 -6.12
C ILE A 10 -14.92 16.01 -6.54
N ASP A 11 -15.93 15.58 -7.29
CA ASP A 11 -15.99 14.20 -7.79
C ASP A 11 -14.79 13.86 -8.68
N GLU A 12 -14.36 14.78 -9.51
CA GLU A 12 -13.18 14.62 -10.36
C GLU A 12 -11.91 14.51 -9.50
N ILE A 13 -11.77 15.35 -8.49
CA ILE A 13 -10.66 15.30 -7.54
C ILE A 13 -10.64 13.97 -6.80
N ASP A 14 -11.78 13.49 -6.36
CA ASP A 14 -11.90 12.22 -5.66
C ASP A 14 -11.43 11.04 -6.52
N ARG A 15 -11.79 11.04 -7.80
CA ARG A 15 -11.28 10.01 -8.73
C ARG A 15 -9.77 10.08 -8.89
N GLU A 16 -9.23 11.28 -8.98
CA GLU A 16 -7.78 11.48 -9.05
C GLU A 16 -7.08 11.04 -7.77
N LEU A 17 -7.64 11.37 -6.60
CA LEU A 17 -7.15 10.90 -5.32
C LEU A 17 -7.14 9.39 -5.24
N LEU A 18 -8.23 8.75 -5.67
CA LEU A 18 -8.33 7.30 -5.69
C LEU A 18 -7.23 6.68 -6.55
N ARG A 19 -7.01 7.23 -7.73
CA ARG A 19 -5.97 6.78 -8.65
C ARG A 19 -4.58 6.90 -8.01
N LEU A 20 -4.30 8.03 -7.38
CA LEU A 20 -3.02 8.28 -6.72
C LEU A 20 -2.81 7.41 -5.48
N LEU A 21 -3.83 7.21 -4.69
CA LEU A 21 -3.77 6.32 -3.53
C LEU A 21 -3.43 4.88 -3.94
N ASN A 22 -4.07 4.38 -4.99
CA ASN A 22 -3.80 3.04 -5.48
C ASN A 22 -2.41 2.93 -6.14
N ARG A 23 -1.98 3.95 -6.84
CA ARG A 23 -0.61 4.01 -7.37
C ARG A 23 0.42 3.96 -6.24
N ARG A 24 0.20 4.75 -5.20
CA ARG A 24 1.07 4.75 -4.02
C ARG A 24 1.09 3.37 -3.35
N ALA A 25 -0.07 2.75 -3.21
CA ALA A 25 -0.16 1.40 -2.64
C ALA A 25 0.63 0.38 -3.45
N ARG A 26 0.54 0.40 -4.77
CA ARG A 26 1.32 -0.49 -5.63
C ARG A 26 2.82 -0.29 -5.46
N LEU A 27 3.26 0.94 -5.37
CA LEU A 27 4.68 1.25 -5.13
C LEU A 27 5.13 0.79 -3.74
N ALA A 28 4.29 0.97 -2.73
CA ALA A 28 4.56 0.48 -1.38
C ALA A 28 4.72 -1.04 -1.35
N MET A 29 3.90 -1.76 -2.11
CA MET A 29 4.03 -3.21 -2.25
C MET A 29 5.37 -3.61 -2.87
N LYS A 30 5.83 -2.88 -3.88
CA LYS A 30 7.15 -3.12 -4.50
C LYS A 30 8.28 -2.90 -3.51
N VAL A 31 8.20 -1.82 -2.73
CA VAL A 31 9.17 -1.55 -1.67
C VAL A 31 9.15 -2.65 -0.61
N GLY A 32 7.96 -3.09 -0.20
CA GLY A 32 7.79 -4.17 0.75
C GLY A 32 8.41 -5.48 0.27
N ALA A 33 8.22 -5.81 -1.00
CA ALA A 33 8.82 -7.00 -1.59
C ALA A 33 10.36 -6.95 -1.58
N LEU A 34 10.93 -5.80 -1.91
CA LEU A 34 12.39 -5.61 -1.86
C LEU A 34 12.92 -5.70 -0.45
N LYS A 35 12.24 -5.12 0.53
CA LYS A 35 12.61 -5.22 1.94
C LYS A 35 12.60 -6.68 2.42
N GLN A 36 11.57 -7.42 2.07
CA GLN A 36 11.45 -8.83 2.42
C GLN A 36 12.62 -9.63 1.84
N ASN A 37 12.94 -9.44 0.59
CA ASN A 37 14.05 -10.12 -0.08
C ASN A 37 15.39 -9.78 0.55
N ALA A 38 15.56 -8.57 1.05
CA ALA A 38 16.76 -8.12 1.72
C ALA A 38 16.81 -8.44 3.23
N GLY A 39 15.76 -9.06 3.76
CA GLY A 39 15.66 -9.35 5.19
C GLY A 39 15.45 -8.12 6.05
N LEU A 40 14.97 -7.02 5.48
CA LEU A 40 14.70 -5.79 6.21
C LEU A 40 13.31 -5.79 6.84
N PRO A 41 13.13 -5.09 7.97
CA PRO A 41 11.81 -5.00 8.60
C PRO A 41 10.80 -4.29 7.71
N CYS A 42 9.56 -4.72 7.80
CA CYS A 42 8.43 -4.11 7.09
C CYS A 42 8.18 -2.67 7.53
N CYS A 43 8.28 -2.42 8.82
CA CYS A 43 8.03 -1.13 9.44
C CYS A 43 9.28 -0.27 9.51
N ASP A 44 9.16 0.97 9.05
CA ASP A 44 10.21 1.97 9.17
C ASP A 44 9.61 3.24 9.77
N THR A 45 9.70 3.34 11.10
CA THR A 45 9.09 4.45 11.84
C THR A 45 9.76 5.79 11.56
N GLU A 46 11.06 5.78 11.29
CA GLU A 46 11.78 7.01 10.91
C GLU A 46 11.33 7.53 9.55
N ARG A 47 11.18 6.62 8.58
CA ARG A 47 10.66 6.97 7.27
C ARG A 47 9.24 7.53 7.34
N GLU A 48 8.37 6.92 8.14
CA GLU A 48 7.00 7.39 8.33
C GLU A 48 6.97 8.79 8.94
N ARG A 49 7.78 9.02 9.95
CA ARG A 49 7.91 10.34 10.57
C ARG A 49 8.39 11.39 9.59
N ASP A 50 9.37 11.06 8.78
CA ASP A 50 9.91 11.91 7.73
C ASP A 50 8.84 12.31 6.71
N VAL A 51 8.10 11.33 6.23
CA VAL A 51 7.01 11.56 5.26
C VAL A 51 5.98 12.51 5.85
N LEU A 52 5.54 12.27 7.08
CA LEU A 52 4.55 13.12 7.75
C LEU A 52 5.07 14.55 7.92
N THR A 53 6.31 14.70 8.35
CA THR A 53 6.92 16.03 8.53
C THR A 53 7.01 16.79 7.21
N ARG A 54 7.46 16.13 6.15
CA ARG A 54 7.57 16.76 4.82
C ARG A 54 6.22 17.19 4.28
N LEU A 55 5.20 16.35 4.46
CA LEU A 55 3.85 16.67 3.99
C LEU A 55 3.23 17.84 4.77
N GLN A 56 3.43 17.85 6.09
CA GLN A 56 2.96 18.97 6.91
C GLN A 56 3.66 20.27 6.54
N GLN A 57 4.95 20.23 6.27
CA GLN A 57 5.72 21.40 5.84
C GLN A 57 5.32 21.88 4.43
N ALA A 58 4.99 20.96 3.55
CA ALA A 58 4.57 21.28 2.19
C ALA A 58 3.13 21.76 2.10
N ASN A 59 2.35 21.58 3.16
CA ASN A 59 0.94 21.92 3.16
C ASN A 59 0.71 23.43 3.11
N GLY A 60 0.01 23.88 2.07
CA GLY A 60 -0.39 25.28 1.90
C GLY A 60 -1.79 25.61 2.43
N GLY A 61 -2.45 24.69 3.11
CA GLY A 61 -3.82 24.89 3.58
C GLY A 61 -4.85 24.65 2.46
N PRO A 62 -6.16 24.74 2.70
CA PRO A 62 -6.79 25.10 3.98
C PRO A 62 -6.84 24.00 5.04
N LEU A 63 -6.44 22.75 4.74
CA LEU A 63 -6.32 21.73 5.75
C LEU A 63 -5.15 22.06 6.70
N ASP A 64 -5.36 21.86 8.00
CA ASP A 64 -4.29 22.10 8.97
C ASP A 64 -3.32 20.90 9.07
N SER A 65 -2.20 21.13 9.75
CA SER A 65 -1.16 20.11 9.91
C SER A 65 -1.66 18.86 10.63
N ARG A 66 -2.57 19.01 11.57
CA ARG A 66 -3.15 17.89 12.30
C ARG A 66 -4.00 17.01 11.37
N ALA A 67 -4.84 17.63 10.54
CA ALA A 67 -5.67 16.93 9.57
C ALA A 67 -4.80 16.19 8.56
N ILE A 68 -3.76 16.83 8.05
CA ILE A 68 -2.81 16.21 7.12
C ILE A 68 -2.12 15.01 7.78
N GLY A 69 -1.67 15.17 9.01
CA GLY A 69 -1.04 14.10 9.77
C GLY A 69 -1.97 12.88 9.93
N LYS A 70 -3.23 13.11 10.28
CA LYS A 70 -4.23 12.04 10.43
C LYS A 70 -4.48 11.29 9.14
N LEU A 71 -4.69 12.03 8.05
CA LEU A 71 -4.97 11.44 6.74
C LEU A 71 -3.79 10.58 6.26
N PHE A 72 -2.59 11.11 6.32
CA PHE A 72 -1.42 10.37 5.82
C PHE A 72 -0.98 9.24 6.75
N ARG A 73 -1.20 9.34 8.06
CA ARG A 73 -1.02 8.18 8.95
C ARG A 73 -1.92 7.03 8.54
N ARG A 74 -3.15 7.34 8.16
CA ARG A 74 -4.09 6.34 7.67
C ARG A 74 -3.64 5.74 6.35
N VAL A 75 -3.21 6.57 5.41
CA VAL A 75 -2.68 6.12 4.13
C VAL A 75 -1.48 5.19 4.34
N ILE A 76 -0.55 5.56 5.19
CA ILE A 76 0.63 4.77 5.52
C ILE A 76 0.24 3.43 6.16
N ARG A 77 -0.70 3.47 7.09
CA ARG A 77 -1.21 2.27 7.76
C ARG A 77 -1.82 1.28 6.77
N GLU A 78 -2.66 1.76 5.86
CA GLU A 78 -3.28 0.91 4.86
C GLU A 78 -2.24 0.30 3.91
N SER A 79 -1.23 1.05 3.53
CA SER A 79 -0.11 0.54 2.74
C SER A 79 0.66 -0.55 3.48
N ARG A 80 0.90 -0.35 4.78
CA ARG A 80 1.57 -1.34 5.64
C ARG A 80 0.75 -2.62 5.75
N ASN A 81 -0.55 -2.50 5.97
CA ASN A 81 -1.45 -3.65 6.04
C ASN A 81 -1.43 -4.46 4.75
N LEU A 82 -1.38 -3.77 3.62
CA LEU A 82 -1.29 -4.41 2.31
C LEU A 82 0.03 -5.15 2.14
N GLU A 83 1.15 -4.56 2.54
CA GLU A 83 2.46 -5.20 2.53
C GLU A 83 2.48 -6.46 3.40
N GLU A 84 1.95 -6.38 4.60
CA GLU A 84 1.86 -7.51 5.54
C GLU A 84 1.04 -8.66 4.96
N ARG A 85 -0.11 -8.36 4.37
CA ARG A 85 -0.94 -9.37 3.69
C ARG A 85 -0.20 -10.04 2.55
N MET A 86 0.51 -9.27 1.76
CA MET A 86 1.29 -9.80 0.64
C MET A 86 2.39 -10.76 1.13
N ILE A 87 3.08 -10.41 2.21
CA ILE A 87 4.11 -11.26 2.82
C ILE A 87 3.50 -12.57 3.30
N THR A 88 2.38 -12.50 4.01
CA THR A 88 1.67 -13.67 4.52
C THR A 88 1.23 -14.59 3.38
N GLU A 89 0.68 -14.04 2.32
CA GLU A 89 0.27 -14.81 1.15
C GLU A 89 1.44 -15.52 0.48
N ARG A 90 2.58 -14.87 0.36
CA ARG A 90 3.80 -15.47 -0.17
C ARG A 90 4.29 -16.62 0.69
N GLU A 91 4.31 -16.45 2.00
CA GLU A 91 4.71 -17.50 2.93
C GLU A 91 3.79 -18.71 2.85
N GLN A 92 2.49 -18.49 2.80
CA GLN A 92 1.49 -19.55 2.65
C GLN A 92 1.63 -20.26 1.32
N SER A 93 1.87 -19.54 0.24
CA SER A 93 2.09 -20.10 -1.08
C SER A 93 3.33 -20.99 -1.11
N THR A 94 4.43 -20.51 -0.54
CA THR A 94 5.68 -21.27 -0.44
C THR A 94 5.49 -22.56 0.36
N ASP A 95 4.81 -22.49 1.50
CA ASP A 95 4.51 -23.65 2.32
C ASP A 95 3.63 -24.65 1.57
N SER A 96 2.64 -24.19 0.86
CA SER A 96 1.76 -25.03 0.05
C SER A 96 2.52 -25.74 -1.07
N GLU A 97 3.41 -25.03 -1.74
CA GLU A 97 4.25 -25.60 -2.78
C GLU A 97 5.20 -26.64 -2.21
N ALA A 98 5.83 -26.37 -1.09
CA ALA A 98 6.70 -27.32 -0.41
C ALA A 98 5.95 -28.58 -0.01
N ARG A 99 4.75 -28.44 0.54
CA ARG A 99 3.90 -29.58 0.90
C ARG A 99 3.50 -30.39 -0.31
N ARG A 100 3.13 -29.75 -1.40
CA ARG A 100 2.77 -30.43 -2.64
C ARG A 100 3.94 -31.18 -3.25
N ALA A 101 5.11 -30.57 -3.25
CA ALA A 101 6.33 -31.21 -3.74
C ALA A 101 6.68 -32.45 -2.91
N THR A 102 6.38 -32.45 -1.63
CA THR A 102 6.61 -33.57 -0.73
C THR A 102 5.58 -34.67 -0.91
N LEU A 103 4.32 -34.32 -1.11
CA LEU A 103 3.21 -35.28 -1.16
C LEU A 103 3.02 -35.90 -2.55
N VAL A 104 3.27 -35.15 -3.57
CA VAL A 104 3.01 -35.57 -4.93
C VAL A 104 4.22 -35.26 -5.76
N ALA A 105 5.01 -36.25 -5.93
CA ALA A 105 6.18 -36.09 -6.77
C ALA A 105 5.86 -35.60 -8.19
N ALA A 106 4.64 -35.32 -8.55
CA ALA A 106 4.29 -34.98 -9.90
C ALA A 106 3.12 -34.07 -10.08
N GLY A 107 2.80 -33.28 -9.16
CA GLY A 107 1.71 -32.36 -9.41
C GLY A 107 2.15 -31.23 -10.31
N SER A 108 1.59 -31.10 -11.47
CA SER A 108 1.69 -29.87 -12.18
C SER A 108 0.94 -28.83 -11.38
N VAL A 109 1.64 -27.98 -10.77
CA VAL A 109 1.03 -26.93 -10.00
C VAL A 109 0.85 -25.73 -10.87
N ASN A 110 -0.37 -25.40 -11.09
CA ASN A 110 -0.69 -24.08 -11.56
C ASN A 110 -0.53 -23.15 -10.38
N SER A 111 0.56 -22.49 -10.32
CA SER A 111 0.65 -21.35 -9.44
C SER A 111 -0.22 -20.28 -10.06
N SER A 112 -1.41 -20.14 -9.56
CA SER A 112 -2.17 -18.97 -9.86
C SER A 112 -1.42 -17.81 -9.27
N GLU A 113 -0.82 -17.04 -10.09
CA GLU A 113 -0.18 -15.85 -9.66
C GLU A 113 -1.20 -14.88 -9.14
N VAL A 114 -0.88 -14.32 -8.02
CA VAL A 114 -1.68 -13.28 -7.46
C VAL A 114 -1.47 -12.04 -8.30
N VAL A 115 -2.49 -11.65 -8.97
CA VAL A 115 -2.49 -10.45 -9.77
C VAL A 115 -3.09 -9.33 -8.95
N TRP A 116 -2.45 -8.26 -8.93
CA TRP A 116 -2.85 -7.08 -8.17
C TRP A 116 -3.51 -6.02 -9.03
#